data_9e234f56afeb916ffa76ddf4112b3b20
#
_entry.id   9e234f56afeb916ffa76ddf4112b3b20
#
_cell.length_a   1.000
_cell.length_b   1.000
_cell.length_c   1.000
_cell.angle_alpha   90.00
_cell.angle_beta   90.00
_cell.angle_gamma   90.00
#
_symmetry.space_group_name_H-M   'P 1'
#
loop_
_entity.id
_entity.type
_entity.pdbx_description
1 polymer ?
#
loop_
_entity_poly.entity_id
_entity_poly.type
_entity_poly.pdbx_seq_one_letter_code
_entity_poly.pdbx_strand_id
1 'polypeptide(L)'
;MRRRLFKQVAAMLLAGFGMTISLPLEAQDIETVARIRGLELPLGYYERVREDPSAFTLPNGLFRVSPEGRVVGRAEGRADIPVVLALFSDSEEPHISQEMIQKSLFDGPAERGTITEAYLEISRGALTVGGQVFPWVRTSLPIDSVVGTSNGLGDVANTGAYFSEALDLIDAEVDWTLYDSDGPDGAPNSGDDDGIVDVVTFEYLEIAASCGGPSIWPHRCSMSGAAGAPYVTDDIGVGGERIKIDGYITQGVSDCTGNNVQTANVMSHEFGHVLGLPDYYHPTAEGGALGRRWVLGCWALMAAGSWGCGPVDDRSVPFGPTHLSAHSKQVLGWIDYVELGEVWNHEVFLDPVQSSGLALRVPIGESGNDFLIAEFRTQTGFDHQIPAEGVLMYKQDLTASRRPDPATNDPYFLTVLEQDNNNGLLRNSYEGGNRGEAGDAWGVSSPSGKQSASSGPLLKLSTGPVRAVTVHDVAILDGRARLVISTSWAPILRKFLETQGPSLSQAESSYLDELGNGNGRYDLGDLRVWLRDNG
;
A
#
# COMPACT_ATOMS: atom_id res chain seq x y z
N MET A 1 -40.17 61.91 -24.17
CA MET A 1 -40.60 61.11 -25.35
C MET A 1 -39.45 60.18 -25.72
N ARG A 2 -39.57 58.91 -25.41
CA ARG A 2 -39.46 57.71 -26.31
C ARG A 2 -38.32 57.86 -27.38
N ARG A 3 -37.36 56.95 -27.57
CA ARG A 3 -37.25 55.48 -27.56
C ARG A 3 -35.87 55.01 -28.03
N ARG A 4 -35.41 53.89 -27.46
CA ARG A 4 -34.73 52.73 -28.07
C ARG A 4 -33.33 52.88 -28.64
N LEU A 5 -32.35 52.28 -27.99
CA LEU A 5 -31.84 50.88 -28.10
C LEU A 5 -31.65 50.40 -29.55
N PHE A 6 -30.38 50.25 -29.94
CA PHE A 6 -29.99 49.07 -30.72
C PHE A 6 -28.54 48.70 -30.44
N LYS A 7 -28.33 47.41 -30.16
CA LYS A 7 -27.06 46.77 -29.98
C LYS A 7 -26.34 46.64 -31.31
N GLN A 8 -25.04 46.92 -31.35
CA GLN A 8 -24.17 46.33 -32.36
C GLN A 8 -22.97 45.69 -31.64
N VAL A 9 -22.87 44.37 -31.81
CA VAL A 9 -21.76 43.51 -31.45
C VAL A 9 -20.68 43.69 -32.49
N ALA A 10 -19.56 44.27 -32.12
CA ALA A 10 -18.33 44.22 -32.92
C ALA A 10 -17.46 43.09 -32.38
N ALA A 11 -17.34 42.04 -33.16
CA ALA A 11 -16.37 40.98 -32.92
C ALA A 11 -14.97 41.52 -33.24
N MET A 12 -14.17 41.78 -32.21
CA MET A 12 -12.73 41.95 -32.36
C MET A 12 -12.08 40.57 -32.20
N LEU A 13 -11.57 40.05 -33.29
CA LEU A 13 -10.58 38.99 -33.33
C LEU A 13 -9.28 39.51 -32.67
N LEU A 14 -9.07 39.20 -31.42
CA LEU A 14 -7.77 39.27 -30.78
C LEU A 14 -7.11 37.89 -30.97
N ALA A 15 -6.13 37.84 -31.87
CA ALA A 15 -5.13 36.81 -31.92
C ALA A 15 -4.33 36.90 -30.61
N GLY A 16 -4.79 36.18 -29.59
CA GLY A 16 -4.05 36.00 -28.36
C GLY A 16 -2.95 34.98 -28.62
N PHE A 17 -1.72 35.42 -28.66
CA PHE A 17 -0.56 34.56 -28.36
C PHE A 17 -0.83 33.93 -27.01
N GLY A 18 -1.13 32.65 -27.05
CA GLY A 18 -1.17 31.81 -25.84
C GLY A 18 0.24 31.69 -25.30
N MET A 19 0.66 32.58 -24.43
CA MET A 19 1.68 32.28 -23.46
C MET A 19 1.04 31.27 -22.54
N THR A 20 1.32 30.01 -22.77
CA THR A 20 1.24 29.00 -21.73
C THR A 20 2.26 29.37 -20.66
N ILE A 21 1.80 30.11 -19.66
CA ILE A 21 2.52 30.20 -18.40
C ILE A 21 2.47 28.76 -17.87
N SER A 22 3.55 28.05 -18.10
CA SER A 22 3.85 26.88 -17.29
C SER A 22 4.03 27.43 -15.88
N LEU A 23 2.95 27.36 -15.09
CA LEU A 23 3.11 27.47 -13.64
C LEU A 23 4.11 26.36 -13.30
N PRO A 24 5.18 26.65 -12.54
CA PRO A 24 6.00 25.58 -11.99
C PRO A 24 5.01 24.62 -11.32
N LEU A 25 5.14 23.32 -11.56
CA LEU A 25 4.48 22.31 -10.74
C LEU A 25 4.90 22.68 -9.31
N GLU A 26 4.00 23.32 -8.57
CA GLU A 26 4.22 23.49 -7.14
C GLU A 26 4.40 22.06 -6.62
N ALA A 27 5.54 21.83 -5.99
CA ALA A 27 5.82 20.60 -5.27
C ALA A 27 4.57 20.34 -4.43
N GLN A 28 3.83 19.28 -4.77
CA GLN A 28 2.57 19.00 -4.10
C GLN A 28 2.93 18.78 -2.63
N ASP A 29 2.26 19.54 -1.77
CA ASP A 29 2.39 19.39 -0.34
C ASP A 29 2.20 17.91 0.02
N ILE A 30 3.26 17.28 0.48
CA ILE A 30 3.31 15.85 0.80
C ILE A 30 2.25 15.48 1.84
N GLU A 31 1.86 16.41 2.73
CA GLU A 31 0.74 16.21 3.65
C GLU A 31 -0.59 16.06 2.91
N THR A 32 -0.80 16.86 1.88
CA THR A 32 -1.99 16.76 1.04
C THR A 32 -1.99 15.46 0.25
N VAL A 33 -0.85 15.07 -0.31
CA VAL A 33 -0.68 13.78 -1.00
C VAL A 33 -0.83 12.63 -0.01
N ALA A 34 -0.19 12.70 1.15
CA ALA A 34 -0.29 11.70 2.22
C ALA A 34 -1.75 11.55 2.68
N ARG A 35 -2.44 12.66 2.94
CA ARG A 35 -3.86 12.66 3.34
C ARG A 35 -4.77 12.09 2.26
N ILE A 36 -4.64 12.53 1.01
CA ILE A 36 -5.48 12.07 -0.10
C ILE A 36 -5.21 10.61 -0.43
N ARG A 37 -3.97 10.15 -0.29
CA ARG A 37 -3.55 8.77 -0.59
C ARG A 37 -3.44 7.91 0.65
N GLY A 38 -3.66 8.53 1.85
CA GLY A 38 -3.39 7.93 3.12
C GLY A 38 -1.91 7.48 3.24
N LEU A 39 -0.93 8.20 2.66
CA LEU A 39 0.48 7.91 2.81
C LEU A 39 0.92 8.17 4.25
N GLU A 40 1.70 7.26 4.79
CA GLU A 40 2.31 7.45 6.08
C GLU A 40 3.45 8.45 5.97
N LEU A 41 3.42 9.45 6.84
CA LEU A 41 4.53 10.37 6.91
C LEU A 41 5.66 9.71 7.74
N PRO A 42 6.92 9.79 7.31
CA PRO A 42 8.04 9.26 8.07
C PRO A 42 8.08 9.81 9.50
N LEU A 43 8.59 9.03 10.45
CA LEU A 43 8.84 9.51 11.81
C LEU A 43 9.72 10.77 11.76
N GLY A 44 9.31 11.83 12.49
CA GLY A 44 9.99 13.12 12.44
C GLY A 44 9.73 13.96 11.20
N TYR A 45 8.77 13.57 10.35
CA TYR A 45 8.41 14.30 9.14
C TYR A 45 8.23 15.80 9.36
N TYR A 46 7.38 16.20 10.32
CA TYR A 46 7.07 17.60 10.57
C TYR A 46 8.28 18.40 11.10
N GLU A 47 9.20 17.76 11.78
CA GLU A 47 10.42 18.38 12.26
C GLU A 47 11.38 18.61 11.11
N ARG A 48 11.58 17.60 10.25
CA ARG A 48 12.43 17.70 9.07
C ARG A 48 11.90 18.67 8.02
N VAL A 49 10.59 18.66 7.74
CA VAL A 49 9.99 19.61 6.78
C VAL A 49 10.07 21.05 7.28
N ARG A 50 10.07 21.27 8.60
CA ARG A 50 10.32 22.62 9.16
C ARG A 50 11.76 23.09 8.93
N GLU A 51 12.71 22.16 8.96
CA GLU A 51 14.14 22.43 8.73
C GLU A 51 14.48 22.51 7.25
N ASP A 52 13.91 21.62 6.46
CA ASP A 52 14.02 21.59 4.99
C ASP A 52 12.65 21.26 4.35
N PRO A 53 11.96 22.25 3.79
CA PRO A 53 10.68 22.03 3.12
C PRO A 53 10.73 21.05 1.93
N SER A 54 11.90 20.76 1.40
CA SER A 54 12.11 19.82 0.28
C SER A 54 12.51 18.41 0.71
N ALA A 55 12.74 18.17 2.01
CA ALA A 55 13.30 16.93 2.56
C ALA A 55 12.58 15.63 2.17
N PHE A 56 11.34 15.73 1.73
CA PHE A 56 10.53 14.59 1.32
C PHE A 56 9.83 14.81 -0.03
N THR A 57 10.40 15.66 -0.89
CA THR A 57 9.89 15.80 -2.25
C THR A 57 10.07 14.45 -2.96
N LEU A 58 8.97 13.83 -3.35
CA LEU A 58 9.04 12.59 -4.14
C LEU A 58 9.67 12.94 -5.49
N PRO A 59 10.64 12.15 -5.96
CA PRO A 59 11.15 12.31 -7.32
C PRO A 59 9.98 12.29 -8.30
N ASN A 60 9.98 13.17 -9.28
CA ASN A 60 8.87 13.36 -10.21
C ASN A 60 8.68 12.19 -11.20
N GLY A 61 9.44 11.10 -11.07
CA GLY A 61 9.68 10.19 -12.15
C GLY A 61 8.79 8.95 -12.23
N LEU A 62 8.75 8.14 -11.20
CA LEU A 62 8.03 6.85 -11.28
C LEU A 62 6.51 6.95 -11.29
N PHE A 63 5.94 8.08 -10.91
CA PHE A 63 4.49 8.31 -10.93
C PHE A 63 4.15 9.76 -11.27
N ARG A 64 3.56 9.97 -12.44
CA ARG A 64 2.81 11.20 -12.70
C ARG A 64 1.54 11.17 -11.88
N VAL A 65 1.46 12.02 -10.88
CA VAL A 65 0.26 12.22 -10.10
C VAL A 65 -0.48 13.42 -10.65
N SER A 66 -1.75 13.24 -11.01
CA SER A 66 -2.59 14.37 -11.37
C SER A 66 -2.79 15.30 -10.16
N PRO A 67 -3.14 16.58 -10.37
CA PRO A 67 -3.50 17.51 -9.28
C PRO A 67 -4.59 16.95 -8.34
N GLU A 68 -5.40 16.03 -8.84
CA GLU A 68 -6.47 15.36 -8.08
C GLU A 68 -5.97 14.12 -7.29
N GLY A 69 -4.65 13.86 -7.25
CA GLY A 69 -4.07 12.75 -6.51
C GLY A 69 -4.26 11.37 -7.17
N ARG A 70 -4.60 11.32 -8.45
CA ARG A 70 -4.69 10.06 -9.21
C ARG A 70 -3.34 9.76 -9.84
N VAL A 71 -2.92 8.50 -9.79
CA VAL A 71 -1.81 8.00 -10.62
C VAL A 71 -2.21 8.20 -12.07
N VAL A 72 -1.46 9.03 -12.79
CA VAL A 72 -1.67 9.23 -14.22
C VAL A 72 -0.73 8.28 -14.93
N GLY A 73 -1.25 7.12 -15.26
CA GLY A 73 -0.52 6.08 -15.94
C GLY A 73 -0.47 4.79 -15.13
N ARG A 74 -0.05 3.74 -15.78
CA ARG A 74 0.19 2.42 -15.21
C ARG A 74 1.65 2.35 -14.79
N ALA A 75 1.95 1.80 -13.62
CA ALA A 75 3.31 1.42 -13.27
C ALA A 75 3.71 0.22 -14.15
N GLU A 76 4.44 0.48 -15.21
CA GLU A 76 4.80 -0.55 -16.20
C GLU A 76 6.22 -0.33 -16.74
N GLY A 77 6.76 -1.37 -17.35
CA GLY A 77 8.09 -1.33 -17.93
C GLY A 77 9.12 -2.07 -17.07
N ARG A 78 10.31 -1.52 -16.96
CA ARG A 78 11.41 -2.11 -16.21
C ARG A 78 12.01 -1.08 -15.25
N ALA A 79 12.27 -1.53 -14.04
CA ALA A 79 13.05 -0.79 -13.05
C ALA A 79 14.28 -1.63 -12.68
N ASP A 80 15.47 -1.09 -12.84
CA ASP A 80 16.71 -1.74 -12.44
C ASP A 80 17.29 -1.06 -11.21
N ILE A 81 17.61 -1.85 -10.17
CA ILE A 81 18.01 -1.35 -8.86
C ILE A 81 19.49 -1.66 -8.64
N PRO A 82 20.36 -0.66 -8.51
CA PRO A 82 21.73 -0.87 -8.04
C PRO A 82 21.72 -1.14 -6.54
N VAL A 83 22.40 -2.21 -6.10
CA VAL A 83 22.53 -2.61 -4.71
C VAL A 83 23.96 -2.44 -4.25
N VAL A 84 24.18 -1.51 -3.34
CA VAL A 84 25.48 -1.18 -2.75
C VAL A 84 25.64 -1.93 -1.43
N LEU A 85 26.63 -2.80 -1.36
CA LEU A 85 26.96 -3.56 -0.16
C LEU A 85 27.97 -2.79 0.69
N ALA A 86 27.56 -2.31 1.85
CA ALA A 86 28.39 -1.48 2.70
C ALA A 86 28.65 -2.12 4.07
N LEU A 87 29.90 -2.11 4.51
CA LEU A 87 30.36 -2.52 5.83
C LEU A 87 30.66 -1.29 6.67
N PHE A 88 30.31 -1.33 7.94
CA PHE A 88 30.86 -0.39 8.91
C PHE A 88 32.35 -0.67 9.11
N SER A 89 33.10 0.28 9.69
CA SER A 89 34.54 0.11 9.91
C SER A 89 34.86 -1.05 10.86
N ASP A 90 33.93 -1.36 11.75
CA ASP A 90 34.01 -2.41 12.76
C ASP A 90 33.17 -3.67 12.43
N SER A 91 32.60 -3.75 11.23
CA SER A 91 31.96 -4.96 10.73
C SER A 91 32.95 -6.13 10.64
N GLU A 92 32.46 -7.34 10.89
CA GLU A 92 33.21 -8.56 10.56
C GLU A 92 33.39 -8.71 9.03
N GLU A 93 34.22 -9.66 8.60
CA GLU A 93 34.30 -9.99 7.19
C GLU A 93 33.01 -10.65 6.73
N PRO A 94 32.48 -10.29 5.55
CA PRO A 94 31.19 -10.75 5.11
C PRO A 94 31.17 -12.26 4.84
N HIS A 95 30.31 -12.96 5.54
CA HIS A 95 30.04 -14.38 5.32
C HIS A 95 28.94 -14.62 4.27
N ILE A 96 28.22 -13.57 3.87
CA ILE A 96 27.24 -13.55 2.78
C ILE A 96 27.90 -12.87 1.57
N SER A 97 28.04 -13.61 0.48
CA SER A 97 28.70 -13.09 -0.72
C SER A 97 27.75 -12.27 -1.60
N GLN A 98 28.33 -11.39 -2.40
CA GLN A 98 27.62 -10.64 -3.44
C GLN A 98 26.74 -11.54 -4.31
N GLU A 99 27.25 -12.68 -4.76
CA GLU A 99 26.51 -13.61 -5.65
C GLU A 99 25.33 -14.26 -4.93
N MET A 100 25.44 -14.51 -3.62
CA MET A 100 24.32 -15.03 -2.84
C MET A 100 23.19 -14.00 -2.76
N ILE A 101 23.53 -12.73 -2.60
CA ILE A 101 22.56 -11.63 -2.54
C ILE A 101 21.94 -11.39 -3.93
N GLN A 102 22.76 -11.32 -4.98
CA GLN A 102 22.29 -11.18 -6.37
C GLN A 102 21.26 -12.28 -6.71
N LYS A 103 21.59 -13.52 -6.35
CA LYS A 103 20.72 -14.66 -6.56
C LYS A 103 19.43 -14.56 -5.75
N SER A 104 19.50 -14.15 -4.48
CA SER A 104 18.32 -14.04 -3.60
C SER A 104 17.38 -12.93 -4.05
N LEU A 105 17.92 -11.80 -4.50
CA LEU A 105 17.11 -10.64 -4.87
C LEU A 105 16.56 -10.72 -6.31
N PHE A 106 17.38 -11.11 -7.28
CA PHE A 106 17.05 -10.91 -8.70
C PHE A 106 17.09 -12.17 -9.56
N ASP A 107 18.20 -12.95 -9.50
CA ASP A 107 18.44 -13.99 -10.51
C ASP A 107 17.77 -15.33 -10.21
N GLY A 108 17.53 -15.62 -8.96
CA GLY A 108 16.95 -16.89 -8.53
C GLY A 108 17.81 -18.13 -8.86
N PRO A 109 17.32 -19.32 -8.60
CA PRO A 109 16.13 -19.57 -7.80
C PRO A 109 16.36 -19.20 -6.33
N ALA A 110 15.39 -18.54 -5.72
CA ALA A 110 15.36 -18.23 -4.30
C ALA A 110 14.24 -19.04 -3.60
N GLU A 111 14.42 -19.37 -2.33
CA GLU A 111 13.47 -20.23 -1.60
C GLU A 111 12.05 -19.67 -1.58
N ARG A 112 11.93 -18.34 -1.51
CA ARG A 112 10.66 -17.61 -1.43
C ARG A 112 10.35 -16.80 -2.68
N GLY A 113 11.09 -17.02 -3.76
CA GLY A 113 11.09 -16.18 -4.94
C GLY A 113 11.92 -14.92 -4.79
N THR A 114 12.17 -14.26 -5.91
CA THR A 114 12.94 -13.01 -6.01
C THR A 114 11.99 -11.82 -6.10
N ILE A 115 12.51 -10.61 -5.94
CA ILE A 115 11.73 -9.37 -6.18
C ILE A 115 11.29 -9.30 -7.65
N THR A 116 12.13 -9.77 -8.57
CA THR A 116 11.81 -9.85 -10.00
C THR A 116 10.57 -10.70 -10.25
N GLU A 117 10.56 -11.91 -9.70
CA GLU A 117 9.43 -12.84 -9.83
C GLU A 117 8.18 -12.27 -9.14
N ALA A 118 8.33 -11.69 -7.95
CA ALA A 118 7.23 -11.14 -7.17
C ALA A 118 6.52 -10.00 -7.92
N TYR A 119 7.26 -9.00 -8.37
CA TYR A 119 6.64 -7.87 -9.05
C TYR A 119 6.12 -8.23 -10.43
N LEU A 120 6.76 -9.17 -11.13
CA LEU A 120 6.23 -9.70 -12.39
C LEU A 120 4.85 -10.34 -12.18
N GLU A 121 4.68 -11.15 -11.13
CA GLU A 121 3.40 -11.78 -10.81
C GLU A 121 2.38 -10.76 -10.29
N ILE A 122 2.75 -9.96 -9.29
CA ILE A 122 1.86 -8.99 -8.63
C ILE A 122 1.31 -7.97 -9.63
N SER A 123 2.17 -7.51 -10.55
CA SER A 123 1.80 -6.55 -11.60
C SER A 123 1.08 -7.19 -12.80
N ARG A 124 0.98 -8.52 -12.83
CA ARG A 124 0.46 -9.28 -13.96
C ARG A 124 1.27 -9.03 -15.24
N GLY A 125 2.59 -9.03 -15.09
CA GLY A 125 3.54 -8.82 -16.19
C GLY A 125 3.70 -7.36 -16.62
N ALA A 126 3.13 -6.40 -15.91
CA ALA A 126 3.26 -5.00 -16.27
C ALA A 126 4.63 -4.42 -15.89
N LEU A 127 5.14 -4.79 -14.72
CA LEU A 127 6.41 -4.28 -14.20
C LEU A 127 7.40 -5.42 -13.98
N THR A 128 8.62 -5.24 -14.50
CA THR A 128 9.76 -6.09 -14.20
C THR A 128 10.75 -5.32 -13.32
N VAL A 129 11.08 -5.86 -12.16
CA VAL A 129 12.11 -5.30 -11.29
C VAL A 129 13.35 -6.14 -11.44
N GLY A 130 14.44 -5.53 -11.89
CA GLY A 130 15.76 -6.15 -11.99
C GLY A 130 16.76 -5.41 -11.11
N GLY A 131 18.02 -5.80 -11.19
CA GLY A 131 19.08 -5.08 -10.49
C GLY A 131 20.41 -5.77 -10.51
N GLN A 132 21.41 -5.03 -10.03
CA GLN A 132 22.77 -5.51 -9.90
C GLN A 132 23.29 -5.23 -8.50
N VAL A 133 23.83 -6.26 -7.87
CA VAL A 133 24.51 -6.16 -6.57
C VAL A 133 25.97 -5.89 -6.82
N PHE A 134 26.52 -4.84 -6.19
CA PHE A 134 27.93 -4.46 -6.31
C PHE A 134 28.76 -5.08 -5.17
N PRO A 135 30.12 -5.15 -5.32
CA PRO A 135 30.98 -5.71 -4.30
C PRO A 135 30.88 -4.98 -2.95
N TRP A 136 31.22 -5.69 -1.87
CA TRP A 136 31.32 -5.09 -0.55
C TRP A 136 32.37 -3.99 -0.50
N VAL A 137 31.99 -2.83 0.02
CA VAL A 137 32.89 -1.75 0.38
C VAL A 137 32.87 -1.53 1.89
N ARG A 138 34.00 -1.14 2.48
CA ARG A 138 34.12 -0.87 3.92
C ARG A 138 34.31 0.60 4.16
N THR A 139 33.36 1.22 4.85
CA THR A 139 33.43 2.64 5.23
C THR A 139 34.36 2.86 6.44
N SER A 140 34.68 4.09 6.73
CA SER A 140 35.49 4.49 7.88
C SER A 140 34.70 4.64 9.18
N LEU A 141 33.36 4.62 9.11
CA LEU A 141 32.45 4.89 10.21
C LEU A 141 32.08 3.62 10.99
N PRO A 142 32.23 3.58 12.33
CA PRO A 142 31.77 2.46 13.13
C PRO A 142 30.25 2.49 13.30
N ILE A 143 29.64 1.31 13.51
CA ILE A 143 28.21 1.11 13.58
C ILE A 143 27.54 2.06 14.59
N ASP A 144 28.08 2.18 15.80
CA ASP A 144 27.49 3.01 16.85
C ASP A 144 27.39 4.49 16.45
N SER A 145 28.33 5.00 15.65
CA SER A 145 28.33 6.37 15.16
C SER A 145 27.32 6.60 14.04
N VAL A 146 27.01 5.55 13.29
CA VAL A 146 26.03 5.61 12.18
C VAL A 146 24.61 5.49 12.69
N VAL A 147 24.34 4.50 13.53
CA VAL A 147 22.97 4.20 13.98
C VAL A 147 22.46 5.16 15.06
N GLY A 148 23.34 5.71 15.87
CA GLY A 148 22.95 6.57 16.99
C GLY A 148 21.99 5.88 17.95
N THR A 149 21.12 6.66 18.61
CA THR A 149 20.13 6.14 19.57
C THR A 149 18.80 5.72 18.95
N SER A 150 18.62 5.94 17.65
CA SER A 150 17.35 5.74 16.92
C SER A 150 17.50 4.79 15.74
N ASN A 151 18.45 3.89 15.79
CA ASN A 151 18.71 2.89 14.74
C ASN A 151 18.80 3.51 13.33
N GLY A 152 19.52 4.60 13.21
CA GLY A 152 19.75 5.27 11.93
C GLY A 152 18.63 6.23 11.47
N LEU A 153 17.55 6.39 12.24
CA LEU A 153 16.39 7.20 11.86
C LEU A 153 16.34 8.61 12.46
N GLY A 154 17.25 8.99 13.32
CA GLY A 154 17.17 10.24 14.08
C GLY A 154 18.27 11.24 13.74
N ASP A 155 18.15 12.47 14.27
CA ASP A 155 19.09 13.57 14.05
C ASP A 155 20.51 13.32 14.60
N VAL A 156 20.66 12.29 15.44
CA VAL A 156 21.94 11.83 15.97
C VAL A 156 22.55 10.69 15.15
N ALA A 157 21.90 10.28 14.08
CA ALA A 157 22.39 9.25 13.18
C ALA A 157 23.25 9.86 12.07
N ASN A 158 24.24 9.11 11.60
CA ASN A 158 25.09 9.50 10.49
C ASN A 158 24.89 8.60 9.26
N THR A 159 23.66 8.14 9.03
CA THR A 159 23.34 7.26 7.89
C THR A 159 23.67 7.93 6.56
N GLY A 160 23.41 9.23 6.43
CA GLY A 160 23.74 9.98 5.22
C GLY A 160 25.26 10.00 4.93
N ALA A 161 26.10 10.20 5.97
CA ALA A 161 27.55 10.15 5.81
C ALA A 161 28.05 8.73 5.44
N TYR A 162 27.45 7.70 6.05
CA TYR A 162 27.77 6.31 5.79
C TYR A 162 27.43 5.92 4.34
N PHE A 163 26.26 6.30 3.84
CA PHE A 163 25.86 6.02 2.48
C PHE A 163 26.66 6.83 1.45
N SER A 164 26.96 8.10 1.75
CA SER A 164 27.81 8.92 0.88
C SER A 164 29.21 8.33 0.74
N GLU A 165 29.83 7.89 1.85
CA GLU A 165 31.15 7.25 1.79
C GLU A 165 31.11 5.91 1.04
N ALA A 166 30.03 5.13 1.20
CA ALA A 166 29.86 3.90 0.42
C ALA A 166 29.76 4.19 -1.08
N LEU A 167 29.03 5.24 -1.47
CA LEU A 167 28.97 5.70 -2.87
C LEU A 167 30.32 6.17 -3.38
N ASP A 168 31.05 7.00 -2.62
CA ASP A 168 32.40 7.45 -2.99
C ASP A 168 33.36 6.29 -3.30
N LEU A 169 33.19 5.15 -2.61
CA LEU A 169 34.02 3.97 -2.78
C LEU A 169 33.73 3.16 -4.04
N ILE A 170 32.51 3.29 -4.61
CA ILE A 170 32.09 2.51 -5.78
C ILE A 170 31.77 3.36 -7.01
N ASP A 171 31.72 4.67 -6.89
CA ASP A 171 31.24 5.58 -7.95
C ASP A 171 31.95 5.32 -9.31
N ALA A 172 33.26 5.14 -9.28
CA ALA A 172 34.05 4.86 -10.48
C ALA A 172 33.81 3.46 -11.11
N GLU A 173 33.13 2.56 -10.41
CA GLU A 173 32.87 1.17 -10.87
C GLU A 173 31.46 0.98 -11.40
N VAL A 174 30.59 1.97 -11.19
CA VAL A 174 29.14 1.91 -11.52
C VAL A 174 28.84 2.91 -12.62
N ASP A 175 28.20 2.49 -13.67
CA ASP A 175 27.60 3.38 -14.66
C ASP A 175 26.17 3.74 -14.18
N TRP A 176 26.07 4.88 -13.50
CA TRP A 176 24.81 5.34 -12.91
C TRP A 176 23.78 5.77 -13.95
N THR A 177 24.22 6.03 -15.19
CA THR A 177 23.31 6.38 -16.28
C THR A 177 22.33 5.26 -16.64
N LEU A 178 22.65 4.03 -16.25
CA LEU A 178 21.81 2.85 -16.49
C LEU A 178 20.60 2.75 -15.53
N TYR A 179 20.55 3.60 -14.51
CA TYR A 179 19.57 3.52 -13.42
C TYR A 179 18.67 4.77 -13.31
N ASP A 180 18.69 5.61 -14.34
CA ASP A 180 17.80 6.77 -14.53
C ASP A 180 16.91 6.45 -15.73
N SER A 181 15.74 5.86 -15.49
CA SER A 181 14.86 5.30 -16.52
C SER A 181 13.40 5.72 -16.35
N ASP A 182 13.17 6.79 -15.59
CA ASP A 182 11.85 7.22 -15.19
C ASP A 182 11.11 8.07 -16.25
N GLY A 183 11.72 8.29 -17.38
CA GLY A 183 11.12 8.95 -18.52
C GLY A 183 9.98 8.16 -19.17
N PRO A 184 9.17 8.82 -20.01
CA PRO A 184 8.03 8.21 -20.69
C PRO A 184 8.34 6.99 -21.56
N ASP A 185 9.56 6.88 -22.07
CA ASP A 185 9.98 5.76 -22.91
C ASP A 185 10.55 4.57 -22.13
N GLY A 186 10.84 4.77 -20.82
CA GLY A 186 11.40 3.76 -19.94
C GLY A 186 12.79 3.28 -20.32
N ALA A 187 13.52 4.06 -21.12
CA ALA A 187 14.87 3.75 -21.54
C ALA A 187 15.87 4.60 -20.76
N PRO A 188 16.84 3.97 -20.05
CA PRO A 188 17.75 4.70 -19.20
C PRO A 188 18.50 5.82 -19.94
N ASN A 189 18.56 7.00 -19.32
CA ASN A 189 19.31 8.15 -19.79
C ASN A 189 19.02 8.51 -21.26
N SER A 190 17.76 8.43 -21.66
CA SER A 190 17.33 8.66 -23.05
C SER A 190 17.17 10.14 -23.41
N GLY A 191 17.08 11.01 -22.40
CA GLY A 191 16.92 12.46 -22.55
C GLY A 191 15.55 12.99 -22.20
N ASP A 192 14.62 12.13 -21.79
CA ASP A 192 13.34 12.45 -21.17
C ASP A 192 13.29 12.07 -19.67
N ASP A 193 14.41 11.56 -19.15
CA ASP A 193 14.67 11.27 -17.75
C ASP A 193 15.12 12.53 -16.99
N ASP A 194 15.04 12.50 -15.66
CA ASP A 194 15.25 13.69 -14.82
C ASP A 194 16.72 13.87 -14.35
N GLY A 195 17.60 12.93 -14.64
CA GLY A 195 19.02 12.94 -14.23
C GLY A 195 19.24 12.46 -12.80
N ILE A 196 18.25 11.75 -12.24
CA ILE A 196 18.32 11.19 -10.89
C ILE A 196 18.09 9.68 -10.97
N VAL A 197 18.99 8.89 -10.39
CA VAL A 197 18.81 7.43 -10.26
C VAL A 197 17.46 7.13 -9.61
N ASP A 198 16.64 6.28 -10.23
CA ASP A 198 15.29 5.94 -9.80
C ASP A 198 15.23 5.53 -8.31
N VAL A 199 16.14 4.64 -7.91
CA VAL A 199 16.37 4.23 -6.53
C VAL A 199 17.67 3.45 -6.40
N VAL A 200 18.38 3.63 -5.29
CA VAL A 200 19.53 2.79 -4.90
C VAL A 200 19.17 2.00 -3.64
N THR A 201 19.68 0.79 -3.50
CA THR A 201 19.57 0.04 -2.25
C THR A 201 20.91 -0.06 -1.56
N PHE A 202 20.98 0.29 -0.28
CA PHE A 202 22.13 0.05 0.59
C PHE A 202 21.85 -1.15 1.48
N GLU A 203 22.74 -2.14 1.42
CA GLU A 203 22.63 -3.31 2.29
C GLU A 203 23.88 -3.43 3.18
N TYR A 204 23.64 -3.75 4.46
CA TYR A 204 24.65 -3.91 5.50
C TYR A 204 24.63 -5.33 6.05
N LEU A 205 25.78 -5.76 6.63
CA LEU A 205 25.98 -7.15 7.06
C LEU A 205 25.24 -7.50 8.37
N GLU A 206 25.14 -6.56 9.28
CA GLU A 206 24.66 -6.75 10.64
C GLU A 206 23.16 -7.01 10.67
N ILE A 207 22.70 -7.73 11.70
CA ILE A 207 21.27 -7.97 11.92
C ILE A 207 20.52 -6.64 12.04
N ALA A 208 19.50 -6.47 11.24
CA ALA A 208 18.69 -5.26 11.19
C ALA A 208 17.99 -4.95 12.52
N ALA A 209 17.77 -3.68 12.81
CA ALA A 209 17.07 -3.27 14.03
C ALA A 209 15.62 -3.79 14.09
N SER A 210 14.97 -3.98 12.98
CA SER A 210 13.64 -4.62 12.90
C SER A 210 13.62 -6.05 13.43
N CYS A 211 14.77 -6.73 13.40
CA CYS A 211 15.00 -8.02 14.02
C CYS A 211 15.51 -7.93 15.48
N GLY A 212 15.68 -6.73 16.01
CA GLY A 212 16.26 -6.49 17.34
C GLY A 212 17.79 -6.44 17.32
N GLY A 213 18.41 -6.35 16.14
CA GLY A 213 19.85 -6.16 15.97
C GLY A 213 20.30 -4.72 16.25
N PRO A 214 21.62 -4.48 16.30
CA PRO A 214 22.18 -3.18 16.64
C PRO A 214 22.26 -2.21 15.46
N SER A 215 21.82 -2.61 14.26
CA SER A 215 22.07 -1.89 13.03
C SER A 215 20.93 -0.95 12.63
N ILE A 216 20.91 -0.53 11.37
CA ILE A 216 19.93 0.41 10.82
C ILE A 216 18.56 -0.26 10.75
N TRP A 217 17.51 0.52 10.99
CA TRP A 217 16.14 0.09 10.74
C TRP A 217 15.89 0.09 9.24
N PRO A 218 15.42 -1.02 8.62
CA PRO A 218 15.07 -1.04 7.21
C PRO A 218 14.03 0.02 6.87
N HIS A 219 14.30 0.82 5.85
CA HIS A 219 13.41 1.90 5.44
C HIS A 219 13.74 2.42 4.04
N ARG A 220 12.79 3.15 3.46
CA ARG A 220 12.98 3.99 2.29
C ARG A 220 13.12 5.45 2.71
N CYS A 221 14.09 6.19 2.17
CA CYS A 221 14.28 7.63 2.42
C CYS A 221 15.00 8.29 1.23
N SER A 222 15.54 9.50 1.43
CA SER A 222 16.36 10.21 0.44
C SER A 222 17.72 10.62 1.00
N MET A 223 18.71 10.77 0.12
CA MET A 223 20.01 11.33 0.47
C MET A 223 19.88 12.79 0.90
N SER A 224 18.97 13.56 0.28
CA SER A 224 18.63 14.90 0.71
C SER A 224 18.16 14.92 2.18
N GLY A 225 17.34 13.94 2.58
CA GLY A 225 16.89 13.80 3.97
C GLY A 225 17.97 13.32 4.94
N ALA A 226 18.83 12.40 4.50
CA ALA A 226 19.84 11.76 5.36
C ALA A 226 21.17 12.54 5.41
N ALA A 227 21.61 13.11 4.26
CA ALA A 227 22.89 13.78 4.09
C ALA A 227 22.76 15.30 3.83
N GLY A 228 21.54 15.82 3.71
CA GLY A 228 21.26 17.25 3.45
C GLY A 228 21.30 17.64 1.97
N ALA A 229 21.68 16.74 1.06
CA ALA A 229 21.66 16.96 -0.38
C ALA A 229 21.69 15.61 -1.13
N PRO A 230 21.24 15.55 -2.40
CA PRO A 230 21.50 14.41 -3.26
C PRO A 230 23.00 14.15 -3.41
N TYR A 231 23.38 12.88 -3.53
CA TYR A 231 24.74 12.53 -3.93
C TYR A 231 24.93 12.83 -5.42
N VAL A 232 26.09 13.39 -5.79
CA VAL A 232 26.40 13.75 -7.18
C VAL A 232 27.49 12.79 -7.68
N THR A 233 27.14 11.95 -8.63
CA THR A 233 28.05 10.95 -9.21
C THR A 233 29.08 11.57 -10.16
N ASP A 234 30.07 10.78 -10.60
CA ASP A 234 31.01 11.21 -11.63
C ASP A 234 30.44 11.08 -13.06
N ASP A 235 29.33 10.39 -13.24
CA ASP A 235 28.69 10.18 -14.54
C ASP A 235 27.94 11.42 -15.05
N ILE A 236 27.94 11.56 -16.37
CA ILE A 236 27.26 12.66 -17.06
C ILE A 236 26.12 12.10 -17.89
N GLY A 237 24.91 12.53 -17.59
CA GLY A 237 23.70 12.18 -18.33
C GLY A 237 23.66 12.84 -19.72
N VAL A 238 22.70 12.39 -20.54
CA VAL A 238 22.49 12.91 -21.91
C VAL A 238 22.29 14.43 -21.92
N GLY A 239 21.69 15.00 -20.88
CA GLY A 239 21.52 16.44 -20.73
C GLY A 239 22.81 17.24 -20.48
N GLY A 240 23.94 16.58 -20.26
CA GLY A 240 25.24 17.18 -19.94
C GLY A 240 25.41 17.56 -18.46
N GLU A 241 24.44 17.26 -17.63
CA GLU A 241 24.51 17.39 -16.18
C GLU A 241 24.97 16.07 -15.54
N ARG A 242 25.50 16.14 -14.33
CA ARG A 242 25.89 14.94 -13.58
C ARG A 242 24.65 14.21 -13.08
N ILE A 243 24.66 12.88 -13.18
CA ILE A 243 23.65 12.01 -12.58
C ILE A 243 23.70 12.16 -11.05
N LYS A 244 22.55 12.13 -10.41
CA LYS A 244 22.41 12.26 -8.97
C LYS A 244 21.74 11.04 -8.39
N ILE A 245 22.00 10.78 -7.11
CA ILE A 245 21.32 9.76 -6.32
C ILE A 245 20.61 10.46 -5.17
N ASP A 246 19.29 10.28 -5.08
CA ASP A 246 18.51 10.83 -3.96
C ASP A 246 17.69 9.76 -3.27
N GLY A 247 16.79 9.08 -3.98
CA GLY A 247 15.96 8.01 -3.42
C GLY A 247 16.77 6.76 -3.04
N TYR A 248 16.62 6.27 -1.81
CA TYR A 248 17.25 5.01 -1.41
C TYR A 248 16.33 4.12 -0.58
N ILE A 249 16.64 2.81 -0.64
CA ILE A 249 16.19 1.77 0.28
C ILE A 249 17.39 1.36 1.14
N THR A 250 17.20 0.97 2.39
CA THR A 250 18.23 0.31 3.18
C THR A 250 17.67 -0.87 3.96
N GLN A 251 18.44 -1.97 4.00
CA GLN A 251 18.10 -3.19 4.73
C GLN A 251 19.36 -3.99 5.08
N GLY A 252 19.22 -4.97 5.98
CA GLY A 252 20.27 -5.96 6.23
C GLY A 252 20.27 -7.07 5.19
N VAL A 253 21.44 -7.58 4.82
CA VAL A 253 21.57 -8.75 3.91
C VAL A 253 21.17 -10.06 4.56
N SER A 254 21.08 -10.12 5.87
CA SER A 254 20.78 -11.33 6.62
C SER A 254 19.37 -11.36 7.18
N ASP A 255 18.85 -12.59 7.35
CA ASP A 255 17.64 -12.84 8.13
C ASP A 255 17.83 -12.45 9.62
N CYS A 256 16.75 -12.53 10.41
CA CYS A 256 16.81 -12.22 11.83
C CYS A 256 17.71 -13.14 12.66
N THR A 257 18.21 -14.25 12.10
CA THR A 257 19.20 -15.11 12.75
C THR A 257 20.64 -14.66 12.49
N GLY A 258 20.86 -13.83 11.48
CA GLY A 258 22.15 -13.38 11.02
C GLY A 258 22.93 -14.43 10.22
N ASN A 259 22.36 -15.59 9.91
CA ASN A 259 23.08 -16.70 9.30
C ASN A 259 22.75 -16.94 7.83
N ASN A 260 21.53 -16.58 7.41
CA ASN A 260 21.06 -16.83 6.07
C ASN A 260 20.87 -15.52 5.32
N VAL A 261 20.98 -15.57 4.00
CA VAL A 261 20.62 -14.43 3.14
C VAL A 261 19.15 -14.09 3.36
N GLN A 262 18.86 -12.82 3.51
CA GLN A 262 17.49 -12.32 3.57
C GLN A 262 16.77 -12.63 2.26
N THR A 263 15.50 -13.02 2.36
CA THR A 263 14.65 -13.16 1.18
C THR A 263 14.25 -11.79 0.65
N ALA A 264 13.73 -11.72 -0.57
CA ALA A 264 13.32 -10.47 -1.21
C ALA A 264 12.09 -9.78 -0.57
N ASN A 265 11.60 -10.28 0.58
CA ASN A 265 10.39 -9.82 1.25
C ASN A 265 10.45 -8.36 1.71
N VAL A 266 11.52 -7.97 2.43
CA VAL A 266 11.68 -6.59 2.91
C VAL A 266 11.92 -5.66 1.73
N MET A 267 12.84 -6.00 0.83
CA MET A 267 13.10 -5.19 -0.36
C MET A 267 11.84 -4.99 -1.21
N SER A 268 10.99 -6.03 -1.34
CA SER A 268 9.72 -5.92 -2.06
C SER A 268 8.76 -4.94 -1.38
N HIS A 269 8.73 -4.91 -0.05
CA HIS A 269 7.94 -3.94 0.71
C HIS A 269 8.48 -2.52 0.52
N GLU A 270 9.77 -2.31 0.73
CA GLU A 270 10.40 -0.99 0.60
C GLU A 270 10.31 -0.47 -0.85
N PHE A 271 10.42 -1.35 -1.84
CA PHE A 271 10.19 -0.97 -3.24
C PHE A 271 8.72 -0.58 -3.49
N GLY A 272 7.77 -1.16 -2.77
CA GLY A 272 6.39 -0.68 -2.77
C GLY A 272 6.28 0.80 -2.38
N HIS A 273 7.13 1.28 -1.45
CA HIS A 273 7.21 2.71 -1.12
C HIS A 273 7.83 3.55 -2.24
N VAL A 274 8.79 3.01 -2.99
CA VAL A 274 9.31 3.66 -4.21
C VAL A 274 8.17 3.86 -5.21
N LEU A 275 7.30 2.87 -5.34
CA LEU A 275 6.10 2.96 -6.16
C LEU A 275 5.00 3.88 -5.56
N GLY A 276 5.26 4.62 -4.50
CA GLY A 276 4.33 5.56 -3.87
C GLY A 276 3.27 4.91 -2.99
N LEU A 277 3.37 3.62 -2.72
CA LEU A 277 2.45 2.94 -1.81
C LEU A 277 2.85 3.21 -0.36
N PRO A 278 1.90 3.30 0.53
CA PRO A 278 2.15 3.48 1.95
C PRO A 278 2.07 2.20 2.75
N ASP A 279 2.47 2.29 4.01
CA ASP A 279 2.14 1.30 5.02
C ASP A 279 0.64 1.25 5.32
N TYR A 280 0.12 0.03 5.41
CA TYR A 280 -1.24 -0.25 5.87
C TYR A 280 -1.25 -0.94 7.23
N TYR A 281 -0.32 -0.57 8.10
CA TYR A 281 -0.32 -0.93 9.51
C TYR A 281 -0.18 0.32 10.37
N HIS A 282 -0.58 0.23 11.62
CA HIS A 282 -0.41 1.31 12.58
C HIS A 282 0.83 1.03 13.44
N PRO A 283 1.95 1.71 13.22
CA PRO A 283 3.11 1.58 14.09
C PRO A 283 2.81 2.26 15.42
N THR A 284 3.22 1.64 16.51
CA THR A 284 3.24 2.27 17.81
C THR A 284 4.69 2.55 18.19
N ALA A 285 4.93 3.70 18.78
CA ALA A 285 6.24 4.05 19.33
C ALA A 285 6.63 3.15 20.51
N GLU A 286 5.64 2.55 21.19
CA GLU A 286 5.83 1.71 22.36
C GLU A 286 5.62 0.23 22.04
N GLY A 287 6.53 -0.63 22.47
CA GLY A 287 6.39 -2.07 22.39
C GLY A 287 6.87 -2.73 21.09
N GLY A 288 7.45 -1.99 20.15
CA GLY A 288 8.00 -2.54 18.92
C GLY A 288 6.94 -3.30 18.09
N ALA A 289 7.32 -4.42 17.50
CA ALA A 289 6.41 -5.24 16.69
C ALA A 289 5.17 -5.74 17.45
N LEU A 290 5.28 -5.97 18.77
CA LEU A 290 4.16 -6.43 19.60
C LEU A 290 3.13 -5.34 19.87
N GLY A 291 3.52 -4.08 19.84
CA GLY A 291 2.62 -2.93 19.96
C GLY A 291 1.90 -2.55 18.67
N ARG A 292 2.32 -3.11 17.55
CA ARG A 292 1.81 -2.75 16.22
C ARG A 292 0.42 -3.34 15.96
N ARG A 293 -0.44 -2.58 15.31
CA ARG A 293 -1.71 -3.04 14.74
C ARG A 293 -1.52 -3.19 13.24
N TRP A 294 -1.81 -4.38 12.73
CA TRP A 294 -1.42 -4.72 11.35
C TRP A 294 -2.43 -4.31 10.28
N VAL A 295 -3.61 -3.90 10.66
CA VAL A 295 -4.70 -3.34 9.85
C VAL A 295 -5.08 -4.15 8.61
N LEU A 296 -4.20 -4.29 7.61
CA LEU A 296 -4.39 -5.21 6.48
C LEU A 296 -3.70 -6.56 6.69
N GLY A 297 -2.87 -6.69 7.71
CA GLY A 297 -2.21 -7.96 8.02
C GLY A 297 -1.33 -8.48 6.89
N CYS A 298 -1.11 -9.78 6.90
CA CYS A 298 -0.35 -10.48 5.87
C CYS A 298 -1.08 -10.61 4.52
N TRP A 299 -2.31 -10.14 4.46
CA TRP A 299 -3.07 -10.07 3.21
C TRP A 299 -2.54 -9.00 2.25
N ALA A 300 -1.64 -8.14 2.71
CA ALA A 300 -1.03 -7.10 1.90
C ALA A 300 0.47 -6.96 2.15
N LEU A 301 1.26 -6.94 1.08
CA LEU A 301 2.71 -6.71 1.12
C LEU A 301 3.05 -5.42 1.89
N MET A 302 2.27 -4.35 1.68
CA MET A 302 2.45 -3.07 2.39
C MET A 302 1.90 -3.08 3.82
N ALA A 303 1.71 -4.25 4.41
CA ALA A 303 1.40 -4.43 5.83
C ALA A 303 2.27 -5.56 6.40
N ALA A 304 1.69 -6.67 6.89
CA ALA A 304 2.49 -7.79 7.37
C ALA A 304 2.89 -8.79 6.28
N GLY A 305 2.57 -8.52 5.03
CA GLY A 305 2.84 -9.44 3.91
C GLY A 305 4.31 -9.73 3.65
N SER A 306 5.22 -8.87 4.11
CA SER A 306 6.67 -9.13 4.14
C SER A 306 7.11 -9.96 5.35
N TRP A 307 6.32 -10.01 6.42
CA TRP A 307 6.65 -10.67 7.69
C TRP A 307 5.88 -11.98 7.92
N GLY A 308 4.87 -12.23 7.09
CA GLY A 308 4.02 -13.41 7.18
C GLY A 308 2.83 -13.29 8.12
N CYS A 309 2.06 -14.36 8.16
CA CYS A 309 0.79 -14.45 8.87
C CYS A 309 0.94 -15.02 10.29
N GLY A 310 -0.17 -15.07 11.03
CA GLY A 310 -0.23 -15.70 12.34
C GLY A 310 0.16 -14.78 13.51
N PRO A 311 0.57 -15.35 14.64
CA PRO A 311 0.91 -14.61 15.85
C PRO A 311 2.06 -13.62 15.63
N VAL A 312 1.97 -12.45 16.26
CA VAL A 312 2.97 -11.37 16.10
C VAL A 312 4.34 -11.75 16.66
N ASP A 313 4.37 -12.62 17.68
CA ASP A 313 5.58 -13.08 18.34
C ASP A 313 6.31 -14.20 17.59
N ASP A 314 5.68 -14.80 16.58
CA ASP A 314 6.34 -15.77 15.71
C ASP A 314 7.21 -15.05 14.68
N ARG A 315 8.52 -15.04 14.95
CA ARG A 315 9.54 -14.46 14.08
C ARG A 315 10.34 -15.51 13.31
N SER A 316 9.87 -16.75 13.33
CA SER A 316 10.71 -17.89 12.93
C SER A 316 11.08 -17.86 11.45
N VAL A 317 10.21 -17.40 10.56
CA VAL A 317 10.57 -17.16 9.14
C VAL A 317 9.62 -16.11 8.57
N PRO A 318 10.09 -15.02 7.98
CA PRO A 318 9.23 -14.17 7.19
C PRO A 318 8.68 -14.95 6.00
N PHE A 319 7.37 -14.98 5.90
CA PHE A 319 6.67 -15.46 4.72
C PHE A 319 6.57 -14.30 3.75
N GLY A 320 6.80 -14.47 2.58
CA GLY A 320 6.58 -13.38 1.66
C GLY A 320 7.69 -13.32 0.63
N PRO A 321 7.54 -12.33 -0.27
CA PRO A 321 6.45 -11.36 -0.27
C PRO A 321 5.10 -11.98 -0.60
N THR A 322 3.99 -11.44 -0.03
CA THR A 322 2.63 -11.71 -0.49
C THR A 322 2.20 -10.67 -1.53
N HIS A 323 1.03 -10.83 -2.13
CA HIS A 323 0.50 -9.83 -3.05
C HIS A 323 0.15 -8.50 -2.34
N LEU A 324 0.09 -7.43 -3.11
CA LEU A 324 -0.51 -6.16 -2.72
C LEU A 324 -2.03 -6.30 -2.57
N SER A 325 -2.66 -5.45 -1.75
CA SER A 325 -4.13 -5.33 -1.69
C SER A 325 -4.72 -4.89 -3.04
N ALA A 326 -5.99 -5.19 -3.28
CA ALA A 326 -6.70 -4.71 -4.46
C ALA A 326 -6.60 -3.20 -4.62
N HIS A 327 -6.67 -2.44 -3.52
CA HIS A 327 -6.52 -0.99 -3.56
C HIS A 327 -5.13 -0.58 -4.08
N SER A 328 -4.07 -1.15 -3.53
CA SER A 328 -2.70 -0.85 -3.97
C SER A 328 -2.48 -1.21 -5.44
N LYS A 329 -2.94 -2.38 -5.88
CA LYS A 329 -2.86 -2.80 -7.28
C LYS A 329 -3.62 -1.85 -8.20
N GLN A 330 -4.79 -1.37 -7.79
CA GLN A 330 -5.58 -0.43 -8.57
C GLN A 330 -4.91 0.95 -8.66
N VAL A 331 -4.30 1.42 -7.56
CA VAL A 331 -3.51 2.67 -7.56
C VAL A 331 -2.37 2.58 -8.57
N LEU A 332 -1.72 1.42 -8.69
CA LEU A 332 -0.64 1.17 -9.64
C LEU A 332 -1.13 0.87 -11.07
N GLY A 333 -2.45 0.83 -11.31
CA GLY A 333 -3.02 0.53 -12.61
C GLY A 333 -2.91 -0.93 -13.03
N TRP A 334 -2.66 -1.85 -12.09
CA TRP A 334 -2.48 -3.28 -12.39
C TRP A 334 -3.78 -4.07 -12.38
N ILE A 335 -4.80 -3.54 -11.75
CA ILE A 335 -6.16 -4.09 -11.78
C ILE A 335 -7.19 -2.98 -11.96
N ASP A 336 -8.39 -3.36 -12.36
CA ASP A 336 -9.54 -2.48 -12.48
C ASP A 336 -10.61 -2.81 -11.44
N TYR A 337 -11.39 -1.79 -11.06
CA TYR A 337 -12.59 -2.00 -10.28
C TYR A 337 -13.80 -2.19 -11.19
N VAL A 338 -14.57 -3.23 -10.87
CA VAL A 338 -15.95 -3.35 -11.34
C VAL A 338 -16.81 -2.55 -10.37
N GLU A 339 -17.31 -1.42 -10.82
CA GLU A 339 -18.19 -0.57 -10.02
C GLU A 339 -19.62 -1.12 -10.04
N LEU A 340 -20.21 -1.26 -8.87
CA LEU A 340 -21.57 -1.71 -8.75
C LEU A 340 -22.48 -0.54 -8.36
N GLY A 341 -23.49 -0.30 -9.17
CA GLY A 341 -24.51 0.71 -8.91
C GLY A 341 -25.56 0.26 -7.89
N GLU A 342 -26.76 0.82 -7.98
CA GLU A 342 -27.88 0.40 -7.13
C GLU A 342 -28.39 -0.98 -7.56
N VAL A 343 -28.23 -1.96 -6.68
CA VAL A 343 -28.66 -3.34 -6.87
C VAL A 343 -29.32 -3.89 -5.62
N TRP A 344 -30.10 -4.93 -5.82
CA TRP A 344 -30.78 -5.66 -4.77
C TRP A 344 -30.68 -7.15 -5.02
N ASN A 345 -30.20 -7.91 -4.02
CA ASN A 345 -29.97 -9.35 -4.12
C ASN A 345 -29.27 -9.74 -5.43
N HIS A 346 -28.28 -8.95 -5.79
CA HIS A 346 -27.52 -9.16 -7.02
C HIS A 346 -26.40 -10.17 -6.78
N GLU A 347 -26.40 -11.21 -7.58
CA GLU A 347 -25.38 -12.24 -7.54
C GLU A 347 -24.13 -11.78 -8.31
N VAL A 348 -22.97 -11.79 -7.66
CA VAL A 348 -21.69 -11.44 -8.23
C VAL A 348 -20.76 -12.64 -8.16
N PHE A 349 -20.00 -12.87 -9.23
CA PHE A 349 -18.94 -13.86 -9.27
C PHE A 349 -17.59 -13.15 -9.44
N LEU A 350 -16.66 -13.42 -8.55
CA LEU A 350 -15.30 -12.91 -8.63
C LEU A 350 -14.37 -14.06 -9.03
N ASP A 351 -13.62 -13.87 -10.08
CA ASP A 351 -12.47 -14.71 -10.41
C ASP A 351 -11.26 -14.31 -9.55
N PRO A 352 -10.26 -15.18 -9.34
CA PRO A 352 -9.07 -14.81 -8.59
C PRO A 352 -8.44 -13.52 -9.11
N VAL A 353 -8.21 -12.55 -8.24
CA VAL A 353 -7.69 -11.23 -8.63
C VAL A 353 -6.29 -11.33 -9.24
N GLN A 354 -5.50 -12.34 -8.83
CA GLN A 354 -4.17 -12.60 -9.36
C GLN A 354 -4.21 -12.85 -10.88
N SER A 355 -5.22 -13.53 -11.38
CA SER A 355 -5.37 -13.85 -12.81
C SER A 355 -6.33 -12.92 -13.54
N SER A 356 -7.47 -12.57 -12.95
CA SER A 356 -8.49 -11.74 -13.60
C SER A 356 -8.09 -10.27 -13.71
N GLY A 357 -7.39 -9.74 -12.69
CA GLY A 357 -7.12 -8.31 -12.55
C GLY A 357 -8.37 -7.48 -12.28
N LEU A 358 -9.40 -8.09 -11.71
CA LEU A 358 -10.66 -7.42 -11.40
C LEU A 358 -10.99 -7.56 -9.92
N ALA A 359 -11.40 -6.46 -9.30
CA ALA A 359 -11.97 -6.41 -7.98
C ALA A 359 -13.29 -5.64 -8.00
N LEU A 360 -14.17 -5.92 -7.05
CA LEU A 360 -15.44 -5.22 -6.92
C LEU A 360 -15.23 -3.96 -6.08
N ARG A 361 -15.85 -2.86 -6.48
CA ARG A 361 -15.94 -1.65 -5.65
C ARG A 361 -17.37 -1.16 -5.59
N VAL A 362 -17.83 -0.86 -4.39
CA VAL A 362 -19.21 -0.48 -4.12
C VAL A 362 -19.22 0.76 -3.24
N PRO A 363 -19.85 1.86 -3.65
CA PRO A 363 -20.00 3.03 -2.80
C PRO A 363 -20.91 2.71 -1.62
N ILE A 364 -20.52 3.20 -0.44
CA ILE A 364 -21.30 3.05 0.80
C ILE A 364 -21.83 4.42 1.18
N GLY A 365 -23.14 4.51 1.40
CA GLY A 365 -23.78 5.78 1.70
C GLY A 365 -23.79 6.75 0.50
N GLU A 366 -23.99 8.02 0.80
CA GLU A 366 -24.13 9.09 -0.21
C GLU A 366 -22.93 10.05 -0.26
N SER A 367 -21.97 9.89 0.67
CA SER A 367 -20.82 10.80 0.80
C SER A 367 -19.88 10.77 -0.40
N GLY A 368 -19.83 9.64 -1.12
CA GLY A 368 -18.85 9.38 -2.16
C GLY A 368 -17.44 9.13 -1.63
N ASN A 369 -17.27 9.05 -0.30
CA ASN A 369 -15.98 8.86 0.34
C ASN A 369 -15.79 7.45 0.91
N ASP A 370 -16.88 6.72 1.11
CA ASP A 370 -16.87 5.38 1.70
C ASP A 370 -17.11 4.31 0.63
N PHE A 371 -16.27 3.28 0.63
CA PHE A 371 -16.39 2.17 -0.32
C PHE A 371 -16.18 0.82 0.36
N LEU A 372 -16.93 -0.17 -0.11
CA LEU A 372 -16.60 -1.58 0.05
C LEU A 372 -15.78 -2.01 -1.17
N ILE A 373 -14.61 -2.58 -0.93
CA ILE A 373 -13.79 -3.22 -1.97
C ILE A 373 -13.79 -4.72 -1.65
N ALA A 374 -13.98 -5.57 -2.65
CA ALA A 374 -13.90 -7.01 -2.51
C ALA A 374 -13.03 -7.64 -3.60
N GLU A 375 -12.09 -8.47 -3.20
CA GLU A 375 -11.24 -9.27 -4.10
C GLU A 375 -11.29 -10.75 -3.69
N PHE A 376 -11.25 -11.64 -4.66
CA PHE A 376 -11.07 -13.06 -4.39
C PHE A 376 -9.58 -13.41 -4.49
N ARG A 377 -9.03 -13.98 -3.42
CA ARG A 377 -7.63 -14.42 -3.31
C ARG A 377 -7.56 -15.94 -3.21
N THR A 378 -6.60 -16.52 -3.92
CA THR A 378 -6.30 -17.96 -3.88
C THR A 378 -4.89 -18.20 -3.36
N GLN A 379 -4.65 -19.39 -2.80
CA GLN A 379 -3.32 -19.82 -2.29
C GLN A 379 -2.42 -20.27 -3.45
N THR A 380 -2.16 -19.35 -4.39
CA THR A 380 -1.33 -19.60 -5.58
C THR A 380 -0.21 -18.56 -5.70
N GLY A 381 0.89 -18.91 -6.38
CA GLY A 381 2.00 -18.02 -6.59
C GLY A 381 2.55 -17.44 -5.28
N PHE A 382 2.79 -16.16 -5.23
CA PHE A 382 3.26 -15.48 -4.01
C PHE A 382 2.24 -15.42 -2.89
N ASP A 383 0.98 -15.75 -3.16
CA ASP A 383 -0.06 -15.90 -2.13
C ASP A 383 -0.19 -17.34 -1.59
N HIS A 384 0.69 -18.27 -1.96
CA HIS A 384 0.57 -19.67 -1.56
C HIS A 384 0.54 -19.91 -0.04
N GLN A 385 1.00 -18.94 0.75
CA GLN A 385 1.06 -19.01 2.21
C GLN A 385 0.06 -18.08 2.93
N ILE A 386 -0.84 -17.39 2.23
CA ILE A 386 -1.92 -16.69 2.91
C ILE A 386 -2.79 -17.68 3.71
N PRO A 387 -3.43 -17.23 4.80
CA PRO A 387 -4.10 -18.17 5.73
C PRO A 387 -5.22 -18.99 5.12
N ALA A 388 -5.88 -18.48 4.08
CA ALA A 388 -6.96 -19.19 3.39
C ALA A 388 -7.22 -18.59 2.00
N GLU A 389 -7.83 -19.39 1.13
CA GLU A 389 -8.51 -18.87 -0.07
C GLU A 389 -9.85 -18.29 0.34
N GLY A 390 -10.20 -17.12 -0.18
CA GLY A 390 -11.46 -16.49 0.14
C GLY A 390 -11.60 -15.07 -0.40
N VAL A 391 -12.75 -14.47 -0.16
CA VAL A 391 -12.97 -13.07 -0.50
C VAL A 391 -12.43 -12.20 0.63
N LEU A 392 -11.50 -11.33 0.31
CA LEU A 392 -11.11 -10.25 1.19
C LEU A 392 -12.01 -9.06 0.92
N MET A 393 -12.60 -8.55 1.98
CA MET A 393 -13.44 -7.37 1.93
C MET A 393 -12.79 -6.25 2.73
N TYR A 394 -12.73 -5.07 2.12
CA TYR A 394 -12.14 -3.90 2.73
C TYR A 394 -13.17 -2.79 2.84
N LYS A 395 -13.18 -2.12 3.98
CA LYS A 395 -13.77 -0.79 4.08
C LYS A 395 -12.70 0.23 3.73
N GLN A 396 -12.99 1.09 2.76
CA GLN A 396 -12.20 2.28 2.45
C GLN A 396 -12.97 3.53 2.87
N ASP A 397 -12.30 4.42 3.58
CA ASP A 397 -12.80 5.74 3.97
C ASP A 397 -11.78 6.79 3.53
N LEU A 398 -12.11 7.53 2.47
CA LEU A 398 -11.23 8.54 1.88
C LEU A 398 -10.98 9.75 2.78
N THR A 399 -11.75 9.89 3.86
CA THR A 399 -11.61 11.00 4.81
C THR A 399 -10.84 10.61 6.07
N ALA A 400 -10.64 9.31 6.27
CA ALA A 400 -9.99 8.79 7.45
C ALA A 400 -8.46 8.88 7.37
N SER A 401 -7.83 9.03 8.52
CA SER A 401 -6.39 8.90 8.65
C SER A 401 -5.98 7.43 8.52
N ARG A 402 -4.76 7.18 8.10
CA ARG A 402 -4.17 5.85 8.18
C ARG A 402 -3.73 5.48 9.55
N ARG A 403 -3.41 6.48 10.36
CA ARG A 403 -2.95 6.38 11.74
C ARG A 403 -3.86 7.19 12.64
N PRO A 404 -5.16 6.80 12.77
CA PRO A 404 -6.00 7.44 13.76
C PRO A 404 -5.42 7.16 15.14
N ASP A 405 -5.64 8.08 16.08
CA ASP A 405 -5.30 7.83 17.49
C ASP A 405 -6.04 6.56 17.96
N PRO A 406 -5.34 5.51 18.40
CA PRO A 406 -5.97 4.28 18.87
C PRO A 406 -6.96 4.49 20.02
N ALA A 407 -6.83 5.60 20.76
CA ALA A 407 -7.72 5.92 21.86
C ALA A 407 -9.06 6.50 21.42
N THR A 408 -9.17 6.97 20.18
CA THR A 408 -10.40 7.63 19.67
C THR A 408 -11.34 6.70 18.92
N ASN A 409 -10.92 5.49 18.58
CA ASN A 409 -11.64 4.56 17.69
C ASN A 409 -11.97 5.16 16.31
N ASP A 410 -11.20 6.14 15.87
CA ASP A 410 -11.36 6.71 14.54
C ASP A 410 -11.11 5.64 13.45
N PRO A 411 -11.82 5.70 12.33
CA PRO A 411 -11.65 4.72 11.27
C PRO A 411 -10.28 4.87 10.59
N TYR A 412 -9.74 3.75 10.10
CA TYR A 412 -8.60 3.74 9.19
C TYR A 412 -9.04 4.00 7.74
N PHE A 413 -8.15 4.55 6.95
CA PHE A 413 -8.36 4.77 5.52
C PHE A 413 -8.75 3.48 4.76
N LEU A 414 -8.13 2.36 5.11
CA LEU A 414 -8.42 1.04 4.54
C LEU A 414 -8.33 -0.02 5.64
N THR A 415 -9.35 -0.86 5.77
CA THR A 415 -9.45 -1.85 6.84
C THR A 415 -10.00 -3.14 6.28
N VAL A 416 -9.43 -4.27 6.66
CA VAL A 416 -10.04 -5.59 6.38
C VAL A 416 -11.29 -5.76 7.25
N LEU A 417 -12.36 -6.21 6.62
CA LEU A 417 -13.59 -6.61 7.28
C LEU A 417 -13.52 -8.12 7.53
N GLU A 418 -13.04 -8.48 8.71
CA GLU A 418 -12.82 -9.87 9.08
C GLU A 418 -14.14 -10.64 9.16
N GLN A 419 -14.19 -11.82 8.54
CA GLN A 419 -15.40 -12.65 8.51
C GLN A 419 -15.84 -13.08 9.90
N ASP A 420 -14.91 -13.42 10.78
CA ASP A 420 -15.18 -13.87 12.14
C ASP A 420 -15.50 -12.72 13.11
N ASN A 421 -15.34 -11.48 12.65
CA ASN A 421 -15.62 -10.26 13.40
C ASN A 421 -14.85 -10.16 14.72
N ASN A 422 -13.68 -10.81 14.81
CA ASN A 422 -12.86 -10.75 16.01
C ASN A 422 -12.00 -9.48 16.08
N ASN A 423 -11.84 -8.78 14.95
CA ASN A 423 -11.01 -7.57 14.79
C ASN A 423 -9.55 -7.80 15.22
N GLY A 424 -8.99 -8.96 14.92
CA GLY A 424 -7.63 -9.36 15.27
C GLY A 424 -6.58 -8.44 14.66
N LEU A 425 -6.82 -7.98 13.44
CA LEU A 425 -5.94 -7.07 12.71
C LEU A 425 -5.92 -5.64 13.27
N LEU A 426 -6.97 -5.22 13.97
CA LEU A 426 -7.09 -3.89 14.56
C LEU A 426 -6.61 -3.84 16.01
N ARG A 427 -6.11 -4.94 16.55
CA ARG A 427 -5.55 -5.05 17.88
C ARG A 427 -4.05 -5.32 17.82
N ASN A 428 -3.31 -4.84 18.80
CA ASN A 428 -1.92 -5.22 18.99
C ASN A 428 -1.81 -6.59 19.70
N SER A 429 -0.61 -7.13 19.80
CA SER A 429 -0.38 -8.44 20.41
C SER A 429 -0.82 -8.50 21.89
N TYR A 430 -0.66 -7.42 22.64
CA TYR A 430 -1.08 -7.35 24.04
C TYR A 430 -2.61 -7.34 24.21
N GLU A 431 -3.33 -6.95 23.18
CA GLU A 431 -4.79 -6.95 23.08
C GLU A 431 -5.33 -8.25 22.44
N GLY A 432 -4.45 -9.21 22.14
CA GLY A 432 -4.79 -10.45 21.45
C GLY A 432 -4.95 -10.29 19.93
N GLY A 433 -4.25 -9.31 19.35
CA GLY A 433 -4.18 -9.12 17.90
C GLY A 433 -3.23 -10.12 17.21
N ASN A 434 -3.37 -10.20 15.89
CA ASN A 434 -2.57 -11.07 15.03
C ASN A 434 -2.18 -10.35 13.72
N ARG A 435 -1.42 -11.04 12.87
CA ARG A 435 -1.00 -10.57 11.54
C ARG A 435 -1.89 -11.07 10.40
N GLY A 436 -2.95 -11.80 10.70
CA GLY A 436 -3.88 -12.39 9.76
C GLY A 436 -4.10 -13.88 10.02
N GLU A 437 -5.33 -14.31 9.90
CA GLU A 437 -5.77 -15.67 10.10
C GLU A 437 -6.87 -16.08 9.12
N ALA A 438 -7.16 -17.39 9.04
CA ALA A 438 -8.14 -17.89 8.08
C ALA A 438 -9.55 -17.32 8.28
N GLY A 439 -9.85 -16.89 9.51
CA GLY A 439 -11.13 -16.27 9.87
C GLY A 439 -11.37 -14.91 9.25
N ASP A 440 -10.34 -14.24 8.73
CA ASP A 440 -10.47 -12.92 8.10
C ASP A 440 -11.14 -13.02 6.72
N ALA A 441 -10.86 -14.10 5.98
CA ALA A 441 -11.33 -14.28 4.61
C ALA A 441 -12.77 -14.82 4.57
N TRP A 442 -13.59 -14.27 3.69
CA TRP A 442 -15.00 -14.65 3.53
C TRP A 442 -15.17 -15.82 2.57
N GLY A 443 -16.14 -16.70 2.87
CA GLY A 443 -16.40 -17.90 2.10
C GLY A 443 -15.63 -19.12 2.59
N VAL A 444 -14.81 -18.96 3.62
CA VAL A 444 -14.08 -20.05 4.28
C VAL A 444 -14.93 -20.66 5.38
N SER A 445 -14.91 -21.97 5.50
CA SER A 445 -15.51 -22.64 6.65
C SER A 445 -14.68 -22.29 7.89
N SER A 446 -15.30 -21.62 8.86
CA SER A 446 -14.64 -21.33 10.14
C SER A 446 -14.17 -22.62 10.80
N PRO A 447 -12.97 -22.66 11.41
CA PRO A 447 -12.52 -23.78 12.22
C PRO A 447 -13.51 -24.17 13.35
N SER A 448 -14.36 -23.24 13.76
CA SER A 448 -15.43 -23.48 14.74
C SER A 448 -16.70 -24.09 14.14
N GLY A 449 -16.72 -24.47 12.88
CA GLY A 449 -17.89 -25.03 12.20
C GLY A 449 -19.03 -24.02 11.96
N LYS A 450 -18.82 -22.76 12.26
CA LYS A 450 -19.76 -21.70 11.91
C LYS A 450 -19.54 -21.34 10.44
N GLN A 451 -20.44 -21.76 9.58
CA GLN A 451 -20.52 -21.21 8.23
C GLN A 451 -20.89 -19.75 8.35
N SER A 452 -19.97 -18.89 8.04
CA SER A 452 -20.17 -17.44 8.01
C SER A 452 -20.99 -16.97 6.82
N ALA A 453 -21.19 -17.84 5.86
CA ALA A 453 -21.82 -17.54 4.59
C ALA A 453 -23.27 -17.04 4.67
N SER A 454 -23.95 -17.28 5.76
CA SER A 454 -25.35 -16.88 5.92
C SER A 454 -25.54 -15.77 6.96
N SER A 455 -24.48 -15.28 7.53
CA SER A 455 -24.59 -14.21 8.49
C SER A 455 -24.75 -12.90 7.76
N GLY A 456 -25.77 -12.26 8.02
CA GLY A 456 -26.25 -10.99 7.66
C GLY A 456 -25.23 -9.88 7.37
N PRO A 457 -25.70 -8.71 7.40
CA PRO A 457 -25.13 -7.53 6.80
C PRO A 457 -23.82 -7.15 7.40
N LEU A 458 -22.89 -6.88 6.53
CA LEU A 458 -21.55 -6.46 6.85
C LEU A 458 -21.44 -5.08 7.44
N LEU A 459 -22.28 -4.18 7.07
CA LEU A 459 -22.06 -2.78 7.37
C LEU A 459 -23.35 -2.04 7.60
N LYS A 460 -23.50 -1.52 8.82
CA LYS A 460 -24.23 -0.31 9.05
C LYS A 460 -23.25 0.85 8.84
N LEU A 461 -23.17 1.38 7.64
CA LEU A 461 -22.52 2.64 7.40
C LEU A 461 -23.59 3.68 7.31
N SER A 462 -23.81 4.31 8.41
CA SER A 462 -24.75 5.38 8.55
C SER A 462 -24.13 6.67 8.09
N THR A 463 -24.49 7.10 6.90
CA THR A 463 -24.43 8.52 6.53
C THR A 463 -25.68 8.92 5.74
N GLY A 464 -26.75 8.17 5.83
CA GLY A 464 -28.00 8.52 5.19
C GLY A 464 -29.02 7.37 5.24
N PRO A 465 -30.29 7.68 5.19
CA PRO A 465 -31.34 6.70 5.47
C PRO A 465 -31.59 5.66 4.39
N VAL A 466 -30.90 5.70 3.24
CA VAL A 466 -31.31 4.93 2.06
C VAL A 466 -30.24 3.99 1.52
N ARG A 467 -28.95 4.19 1.84
CA ARG A 467 -27.88 3.39 1.26
C ARG A 467 -27.05 2.68 2.33
N ALA A 468 -27.35 1.43 2.55
CA ALA A 468 -26.47 0.49 3.26
C ALA A 468 -26.09 -0.63 2.29
N VAL A 469 -24.84 -1.06 2.37
CA VAL A 469 -24.35 -2.22 1.61
C VAL A 469 -24.49 -3.46 2.47
N THR A 470 -25.08 -4.51 1.92
CA THR A 470 -25.10 -5.84 2.53
C THR A 470 -24.49 -6.85 1.59
N VAL A 471 -23.72 -7.76 2.17
CA VAL A 471 -23.17 -8.91 1.46
C VAL A 471 -23.51 -10.17 2.23
N HIS A 472 -24.04 -11.17 1.54
CA HIS A 472 -24.37 -12.46 2.13
C HIS A 472 -24.14 -13.60 1.13
N ASP A 473 -24.31 -14.84 1.59
CA ASP A 473 -24.16 -16.05 0.79
C ASP A 473 -22.82 -16.12 0.02
N VAL A 474 -21.74 -15.73 0.71
CA VAL A 474 -20.40 -15.84 0.17
C VAL A 474 -19.97 -17.31 0.15
N ALA A 475 -19.59 -17.82 -1.01
CA ALA A 475 -19.16 -19.20 -1.19
C ALA A 475 -18.12 -19.31 -2.32
N ILE A 476 -17.19 -20.24 -2.15
CA ILE A 476 -16.24 -20.58 -3.22
C ILE A 476 -16.79 -21.76 -4.01
N LEU A 477 -17.06 -21.55 -5.27
CA LEU A 477 -17.69 -22.51 -6.17
C LEU A 477 -16.86 -22.62 -7.46
N ASP A 478 -16.35 -23.79 -7.75
CA ASP A 478 -15.62 -24.07 -9.00
C ASP A 478 -14.47 -23.08 -9.30
N GLY A 479 -13.72 -22.69 -8.24
CA GLY A 479 -12.60 -21.76 -8.36
C GLY A 479 -12.98 -20.29 -8.51
N ARG A 480 -14.24 -19.94 -8.27
CA ARG A 480 -14.74 -18.56 -8.25
C ARG A 480 -15.42 -18.25 -6.92
N ALA A 481 -15.35 -17.03 -6.48
CA ALA A 481 -16.12 -16.59 -5.35
C ALA A 481 -17.48 -16.06 -5.80
N ARG A 482 -18.54 -16.61 -5.23
CA ARG A 482 -19.91 -16.12 -5.38
C ARG A 482 -20.29 -15.32 -4.15
N LEU A 483 -20.90 -14.17 -4.34
CA LEU A 483 -21.48 -13.38 -3.27
C LEU A 483 -22.80 -12.75 -3.73
N VAL A 484 -23.72 -12.51 -2.81
CA VAL A 484 -24.95 -11.77 -3.06
C VAL A 484 -24.88 -10.42 -2.38
N ILE A 485 -25.10 -9.35 -3.14
CA ILE A 485 -24.94 -7.99 -2.67
C ILE A 485 -26.18 -7.14 -2.90
N SER A 486 -26.47 -6.27 -1.94
CA SER A 486 -27.48 -5.23 -2.06
C SER A 486 -26.86 -3.89 -1.66
N THR A 487 -27.08 -2.85 -2.47
CA THR A 487 -26.55 -1.50 -2.26
C THR A 487 -27.63 -0.46 -2.04
N SER A 488 -28.90 -0.85 -2.14
CA SER A 488 -30.05 0.04 -1.96
C SER A 488 -31.14 -0.62 -1.10
N TRP A 489 -31.66 0.13 -0.16
CA TRP A 489 -32.75 -0.28 0.71
C TRP A 489 -34.12 0.21 0.25
N ALA A 490 -34.17 0.94 -0.87
CA ALA A 490 -35.41 1.37 -1.48
C ALA A 490 -36.40 0.21 -1.73
N PRO A 491 -35.96 -1.00 -2.14
CA PRO A 491 -36.84 -2.15 -2.28
C PRO A 491 -37.49 -2.59 -0.96
N ILE A 492 -36.81 -2.43 0.17
CA ILE A 492 -37.39 -2.77 1.51
C ILE A 492 -38.53 -1.85 1.86
N LEU A 493 -38.35 -0.55 1.63
CA LEU A 493 -39.44 0.42 1.84
C LEU A 493 -40.61 0.09 0.93
N ARG A 494 -40.39 -0.33 -0.32
CA ARG A 494 -41.44 -0.77 -1.24
C ARG A 494 -42.17 -2.02 -0.73
N LYS A 495 -41.49 -2.96 -0.09
CA LYS A 495 -42.10 -4.19 0.44
C LYS A 495 -43.20 -3.90 1.45
N PHE A 496 -43.13 -2.82 2.22
CA PHE A 496 -44.18 -2.41 3.13
C PHE A 496 -45.30 -1.60 2.47
N LEU A 497 -45.00 -1.01 1.31
CA LEU A 497 -45.95 -0.18 0.57
C LEU A 497 -46.65 -0.95 -0.57
N GLU A 498 -46.11 -2.06 -1.00
CA GLU A 498 -46.60 -2.85 -2.15
C GLU A 498 -46.88 -4.29 -1.71
N THR A 499 -48.08 -4.81 -2.08
CA THR A 499 -48.50 -6.19 -1.78
C THR A 499 -47.68 -7.26 -2.53
N GLN A 500 -46.78 -6.89 -3.44
CA GLN A 500 -45.95 -7.76 -4.25
C GLN A 500 -44.48 -7.32 -4.30
N GLY A 501 -43.95 -6.77 -3.23
CA GLY A 501 -42.52 -6.40 -3.16
C GLY A 501 -41.60 -7.63 -3.17
N PRO A 502 -40.28 -7.44 -3.48
CA PRO A 502 -39.30 -8.52 -3.47
C PRO A 502 -39.21 -9.17 -2.07
N SER A 503 -38.93 -10.48 -2.06
CA SER A 503 -38.73 -11.20 -0.81
C SER A 503 -37.34 -10.89 -0.24
N LEU A 504 -37.30 -10.57 1.06
CA LEU A 504 -36.03 -10.52 1.79
C LEU A 504 -35.45 -11.93 1.97
N SER A 505 -34.15 -12.06 1.91
CA SER A 505 -33.47 -13.25 2.40
C SER A 505 -33.63 -13.37 3.92
N GLN A 506 -33.39 -14.56 4.46
CA GLN A 506 -33.42 -14.74 5.91
C GLN A 506 -32.36 -13.88 6.61
N ALA A 507 -31.19 -13.75 6.02
CA ALA A 507 -30.10 -12.92 6.55
C ALA A 507 -30.49 -11.45 6.62
N GLU A 508 -31.09 -10.91 5.56
CA GLU A 508 -31.57 -9.53 5.53
C GLU A 508 -32.72 -9.28 6.52
N SER A 509 -33.61 -10.23 6.62
CA SER A 509 -34.73 -10.16 7.60
C SER A 509 -34.20 -10.17 9.03
N SER A 510 -33.26 -11.06 9.34
CA SER A 510 -32.66 -11.14 10.68
C SER A 510 -31.89 -9.86 11.03
N TYR A 511 -31.20 -9.30 10.09
CA TYR A 511 -30.48 -8.04 10.30
C TYR A 511 -31.40 -6.85 10.52
N LEU A 512 -32.41 -6.72 9.72
CA LEU A 512 -33.37 -5.63 9.89
C LEU A 512 -34.11 -5.72 11.22
N ASP A 513 -34.38 -6.95 11.68
CA ASP A 513 -34.91 -7.17 13.01
C ASP A 513 -33.88 -6.80 14.10
N GLU A 514 -32.64 -7.17 13.95
CA GLU A 514 -31.55 -6.80 14.87
C GLU A 514 -31.33 -5.29 14.96
N LEU A 515 -31.36 -4.59 13.82
CA LEU A 515 -31.31 -3.13 13.78
C LEU A 515 -32.63 -2.45 14.19
N GLY A 516 -33.71 -3.20 14.20
CA GLY A 516 -35.04 -2.78 14.53
C GLY A 516 -35.36 -2.96 16.01
N ASN A 517 -36.41 -3.71 16.27
CA ASN A 517 -36.90 -3.93 17.64
C ASN A 517 -36.38 -5.24 18.28
N GLY A 518 -35.64 -6.08 17.54
CA GLY A 518 -34.99 -7.31 18.00
C GLY A 518 -35.98 -8.40 18.49
N ASN A 519 -37.19 -8.44 17.93
CA ASN A 519 -38.24 -9.35 18.38
C ASN A 519 -38.21 -10.75 17.72
N GLY A 520 -37.22 -11.01 16.84
CA GLY A 520 -37.03 -12.25 16.10
C GLY A 520 -37.82 -12.32 14.79
N ARG A 521 -38.41 -11.22 14.35
CA ARG A 521 -39.17 -11.12 13.10
C ARG A 521 -39.04 -9.74 12.49
N TYR A 522 -38.73 -9.69 11.22
CA TYR A 522 -38.80 -8.42 10.51
C TYR A 522 -40.23 -7.97 10.27
N ASP A 523 -40.65 -6.86 10.90
CA ASP A 523 -41.98 -6.31 10.81
C ASP A 523 -42.02 -4.76 10.80
N LEU A 524 -43.19 -4.17 10.81
CA LEU A 524 -43.37 -2.71 10.85
C LEU A 524 -42.70 -2.04 12.06
N GLY A 525 -42.49 -2.78 13.14
CA GLY A 525 -41.79 -2.29 14.33
C GLY A 525 -40.35 -1.96 14.01
N ASP A 526 -39.68 -2.83 13.25
CA ASP A 526 -38.29 -2.66 12.83
C ASP A 526 -38.13 -1.50 11.87
N LEU A 527 -39.00 -1.42 10.86
CA LEU A 527 -39.01 -0.29 9.94
C LEU A 527 -39.19 1.04 10.69
N ARG A 528 -40.04 1.09 11.70
CA ARG A 528 -40.27 2.29 12.51
C ARG A 528 -39.03 2.69 13.31
N VAL A 529 -38.35 1.73 13.92
CA VAL A 529 -37.09 1.97 14.64
C VAL A 529 -36.05 2.45 13.65
N TRP A 530 -35.91 1.75 12.52
CA TRP A 530 -34.96 2.11 11.48
C TRP A 530 -35.19 3.53 10.93
N LEU A 531 -36.43 3.90 10.61
CA LEU A 531 -36.75 5.25 10.13
C LEU A 531 -36.50 6.33 11.20
N ARG A 532 -36.67 6.01 12.48
CA ARG A 532 -36.34 6.94 13.56
C ARG A 532 -34.85 7.19 13.69
N ASP A 533 -34.03 6.14 13.53
CA ASP A 533 -32.62 6.18 13.79
C ASP A 533 -31.79 6.58 12.55
N ASN A 534 -32.40 6.56 11.37
CA ASN A 534 -31.76 6.86 10.08
C ASN A 534 -32.56 7.86 9.20
N GLY A 535 -33.66 8.46 9.74
CA GLY A 535 -34.52 9.42 9.04
C GLY A 535 -34.20 10.88 9.32
#